data_1742ac61ac67eb4e81f601a774788c66
#
_entry.id   1742ac61ac67eb4e81f601a774788c66
#
_cell.length_a   1.000
_cell.length_b   1.000
_cell.length_c   1.000
_cell.angle_alpha   90.00
_cell.angle_beta   90.00
_cell.angle_gamma   90.00
#
_symmetry.space_group_name_H-M   'P 1'
#
loop_
_entity.id
_entity.type
_entity.pdbx_description
1 polymer ?
#
loop_
_entity_poly.entity_id
_entity_poly.type
_entity_poly.pdbx_seq_one_letter_code
_entity_poly.pdbx_strand_id
1 'polypeptide(L)'
;MRKVIGIGETILDIIFRNNRPHTAVPGGSTFNGLISLGRLGVPVSFISEVGNDRVGDIIRDFMMENNLSTRYVDRFPDGKSPISLAFLDDDSNANYTFYKEYPKQRLDVPMPEINEDDIFIYGSYYSLNPALRGRMVEFLNYARQRKAILYYDPNFRKA
;
A
#
# COMPACT_ATOMS: atom_id res chain seq x y z
N MET A 1 18.19 -9.70 -11.99
CA MET A 1 17.09 -8.74 -12.31
C MET A 1 16.88 -7.88 -11.08
N ARG A 2 16.80 -6.56 -11.24
CA ARG A 2 16.48 -5.65 -10.14
C ARG A 2 15.10 -5.96 -9.60
N LYS A 3 14.94 -5.98 -8.29
CA LYS A 3 13.61 -6.04 -7.68
C LYS A 3 13.15 -4.65 -7.25
N VAL A 4 11.85 -4.52 -7.12
CA VAL A 4 11.20 -3.30 -6.66
C VAL A 4 10.57 -3.58 -5.31
N ILE A 5 10.91 -2.77 -4.32
CA ILE A 5 10.33 -2.80 -2.99
C ILE A 5 9.55 -1.50 -2.82
N GLY A 6 8.27 -1.58 -2.57
CA GLY A 6 7.48 -0.40 -2.27
C GLY A 6 7.03 -0.38 -0.83
N ILE A 7 6.83 0.82 -0.29
CA ILE A 7 6.18 1.03 1.00
C ILE A 7 5.01 1.99 0.84
N GLY A 8 3.84 1.63 1.35
CA GLY A 8 2.65 2.43 1.19
C GLY A 8 1.41 1.87 1.86
N GLU A 9 0.35 2.64 1.81
CA GLU A 9 -0.98 2.21 2.25
C GLU A 9 -1.63 1.33 1.18
N THR A 10 -2.37 0.33 1.63
CA THR A 10 -3.36 -0.35 0.81
C THR A 10 -4.73 -0.23 1.47
N ILE A 11 -5.78 -0.18 0.68
CA ILE A 11 -7.15 0.05 1.12
C ILE A 11 -8.11 -0.73 0.20
N LEU A 12 -9.22 -1.21 0.74
CA LEU A 12 -10.29 -1.75 -0.09
C LEU A 12 -11.27 -0.63 -0.46
N ASP A 13 -11.27 -0.23 -1.72
CA ASP A 13 -12.21 0.77 -2.24
C ASP A 13 -13.54 0.10 -2.61
N ILE A 14 -14.62 0.44 -1.92
CA ILE A 14 -15.98 -0.01 -2.21
C ILE A 14 -16.65 1.08 -3.04
N ILE A 15 -16.88 0.79 -4.30
CA ILE A 15 -17.38 1.75 -5.29
C ILE A 15 -18.90 1.69 -5.33
N PHE A 16 -19.52 2.85 -5.20
CA PHE A 16 -20.98 3.05 -5.31
C PHE A 16 -21.30 3.78 -6.61
N ARG A 17 -22.34 3.34 -7.29
CA ARG A 17 -22.96 4.04 -8.42
C ARG A 17 -24.46 4.12 -8.18
N ASN A 18 -25.04 5.31 -8.32
CA ASN A 18 -26.45 5.57 -8.01
C ASN A 18 -26.83 5.10 -6.58
N ASN A 19 -25.98 5.38 -5.60
CA ASN A 19 -26.12 4.98 -4.18
C ASN A 19 -26.24 3.47 -3.95
N ARG A 20 -25.82 2.63 -4.91
CA ARG A 20 -25.79 1.17 -4.77
C ARG A 20 -24.35 0.67 -4.86
N PRO A 21 -23.94 -0.32 -4.05
CA PRO A 21 -22.66 -0.98 -4.21
C PRO A 21 -22.52 -1.54 -5.62
N HIS A 22 -21.41 -1.22 -6.28
CA HIS A 22 -21.13 -1.66 -7.65
C HIS A 22 -20.01 -2.69 -7.69
N THR A 23 -18.88 -2.38 -7.04
CA THR A 23 -17.71 -3.28 -6.97
C THR A 23 -16.84 -2.92 -5.77
N ALA A 24 -15.91 -3.81 -5.42
CA ALA A 24 -14.87 -3.55 -4.44
C ALA A 24 -13.52 -3.95 -5.02
N VAL A 25 -12.53 -3.06 -4.93
CA VAL A 25 -11.16 -3.28 -5.48
C VAL A 25 -10.11 -2.82 -4.48
N PRO A 26 -9.08 -3.62 -4.22
CA PRO A 26 -7.91 -3.16 -3.50
C PRO A 26 -7.20 -2.03 -4.26
N GLY A 27 -6.78 -0.99 -3.55
CA GLY A 27 -6.13 0.18 -4.11
C GLY A 27 -5.09 0.78 -3.18
N GLY A 28 -4.52 1.88 -3.60
CA GLY A 28 -3.48 2.64 -2.92
C GLY A 28 -2.48 3.19 -3.95
N SER A 29 -1.87 4.33 -3.66
CA SER A 29 -0.97 5.00 -4.61
C SER A 29 0.19 4.10 -5.04
N THR A 30 1.10 3.79 -4.11
CA THR A 30 2.24 2.89 -4.37
C THR A 30 1.77 1.49 -4.75
N PHE A 31 0.70 0.99 -4.10
CA PHE A 31 0.12 -0.32 -4.37
C PHE A 31 -0.22 -0.53 -5.84
N ASN A 32 -0.94 0.41 -6.48
CA ASN A 32 -1.35 0.29 -7.88
C ASN A 32 -0.16 0.19 -8.85
N GLY A 33 0.90 0.96 -8.58
CA GLY A 33 2.15 0.88 -9.35
C GLY A 33 2.82 -0.49 -9.23
N LEU A 34 2.89 -1.03 -8.01
CA LEU A 34 3.49 -2.33 -7.74
C LEU A 34 2.67 -3.49 -8.34
N ILE A 35 1.34 -3.42 -8.29
CA ILE A 35 0.46 -4.38 -8.96
C ILE A 35 0.74 -4.40 -10.47
N SER A 36 0.89 -3.22 -11.08
CA SER A 36 1.23 -3.13 -12.52
C SER A 36 2.58 -3.77 -12.82
N LEU A 37 3.60 -3.52 -11.99
CA LEU A 37 4.92 -4.14 -12.14
C LEU A 37 4.88 -5.67 -11.95
N GLY A 38 4.13 -6.17 -10.96
CA GLY A 38 3.96 -7.59 -10.73
C GLY A 38 3.31 -8.31 -11.93
N ARG A 39 2.29 -7.69 -12.54
CA ARG A 39 1.65 -8.18 -13.78
C ARG A 39 2.62 -8.23 -14.97
N LEU A 40 3.60 -7.33 -15.00
CA LEU A 40 4.66 -7.33 -16.01
C LEU A 40 5.81 -8.31 -15.70
N GLY A 41 5.71 -9.09 -14.61
CA GLY A 41 6.71 -10.08 -14.25
C GLY A 41 7.95 -9.52 -13.56
N VAL A 42 7.91 -8.26 -13.09
CA VAL A 42 8.97 -7.68 -12.28
C VAL A 42 8.91 -8.29 -10.87
N PRO A 43 10.04 -8.70 -10.26
CA PRO A 43 10.05 -9.13 -8.87
C PRO A 43 9.70 -7.96 -7.95
N VAL A 44 8.53 -7.99 -7.31
CA VAL A 44 8.03 -6.94 -6.43
C VAL A 44 7.72 -7.43 -5.04
N SER A 45 8.04 -6.58 -4.05
CA SER A 45 7.65 -6.76 -2.65
C SER A 45 6.97 -5.50 -2.15
N PHE A 46 6.00 -5.66 -1.28
CA PHE A 46 5.27 -4.53 -0.70
C PHE A 46 5.33 -4.54 0.82
N ILE A 47 5.80 -3.45 1.39
CA ILE A 47 5.78 -3.16 2.82
C ILE A 47 4.49 -2.39 3.09
N SER A 48 3.58 -3.01 3.81
CA SER A 48 2.28 -2.44 4.11
C SER A 48 1.68 -3.07 5.36
N GLU A 49 0.45 -2.76 5.66
CA GLU A 49 -0.24 -3.27 6.82
C GLU A 49 -1.74 -3.41 6.55
N VAL A 50 -2.32 -4.50 7.06
CA VAL A 50 -3.76 -4.80 7.01
C VAL A 50 -4.20 -5.42 8.33
N GLY A 51 -5.47 -5.31 8.65
CA GLY A 51 -6.05 -6.02 9.80
C GLY A 51 -6.06 -7.54 9.60
N ASN A 52 -6.08 -8.26 10.70
CA ASN A 52 -6.32 -9.70 10.68
C ASN A 52 -7.83 -9.97 10.52
N ASP A 53 -8.39 -9.53 9.41
CA ASP A 53 -9.80 -9.59 9.08
C ASP A 53 -10.04 -9.98 7.61
N ARG A 54 -11.30 -10.15 7.23
CA ARG A 54 -11.68 -10.59 5.88
C ARG A 54 -11.29 -9.57 4.79
N VAL A 55 -11.28 -8.30 5.09
CA VAL A 55 -10.83 -7.25 4.15
C VAL A 55 -9.33 -7.38 3.90
N GLY A 56 -8.55 -7.62 4.96
CA GLY A 56 -7.12 -7.90 4.87
C GLY A 56 -6.82 -9.14 4.02
N ASP A 57 -7.66 -10.19 4.14
CA ASP A 57 -7.52 -11.39 3.30
C ASP A 57 -7.74 -11.04 1.82
N ILE A 58 -8.83 -10.33 1.48
CA ILE A 58 -9.14 -9.89 0.10
C ILE A 58 -7.96 -9.10 -0.51
N ILE A 59 -7.39 -8.16 0.26
CA ILE A 59 -6.27 -7.35 -0.22
C ILE A 59 -5.04 -8.24 -0.50
N ARG A 60 -4.72 -9.15 0.41
CA ARG A 60 -3.55 -10.03 0.27
C ARG A 60 -3.71 -11.05 -0.86
N ASP A 61 -4.91 -11.62 -1.01
CA ASP A 61 -5.22 -12.54 -2.12
C ASP A 61 -5.04 -11.82 -3.46
N PHE A 62 -5.56 -10.61 -3.59
CA PHE A 62 -5.36 -9.79 -4.79
C PHE A 62 -3.89 -9.48 -5.07
N MET A 63 -3.06 -9.25 -4.05
CA MET A 63 -1.61 -9.09 -4.21
C MET A 63 -0.99 -10.36 -4.81
N MET A 64 -1.28 -11.53 -4.23
CA MET A 64 -0.73 -12.81 -4.68
C MET A 64 -1.15 -13.15 -6.11
N GLU A 65 -2.40 -12.92 -6.47
CA GLU A 65 -2.94 -13.09 -7.82
C GLU A 65 -2.23 -12.22 -8.86
N ASN A 66 -1.63 -11.10 -8.42
CA ASN A 66 -0.89 -10.18 -9.27
C ASN A 66 0.64 -10.24 -9.08
N ASN A 67 1.16 -11.38 -8.58
CA ASN A 67 2.58 -11.65 -8.39
C ASN A 67 3.29 -10.68 -7.42
N LEU A 68 2.56 -10.12 -6.46
CA LEU A 68 3.12 -9.31 -5.38
C LEU A 68 3.40 -10.17 -4.15
N SER A 69 4.63 -10.10 -3.62
CA SER A 69 4.96 -10.77 -2.36
C SER A 69 4.27 -10.10 -1.18
N THR A 70 3.57 -10.90 -0.37
CA THR A 70 2.91 -10.46 0.87
C THR A 70 3.78 -10.63 2.12
N ARG A 71 5.05 -11.01 1.95
CA ARG A 71 5.99 -11.32 3.05
C ARG A 71 6.18 -10.17 4.04
N TYR A 72 6.07 -8.93 3.56
CA TYR A 72 6.28 -7.71 4.34
C TYR A 72 4.98 -6.94 4.57
N VAL A 73 3.84 -7.64 4.52
CA VAL A 73 2.54 -7.07 4.87
C VAL A 73 2.22 -7.47 6.32
N ASP A 74 2.25 -6.48 7.21
CA ASP A 74 1.85 -6.65 8.60
C ASP A 74 0.36 -7.03 8.69
N ARG A 75 0.05 -8.03 9.50
CA ARG A 75 -1.34 -8.42 9.83
C ARG A 75 -1.61 -8.11 11.28
N PHE A 76 -1.98 -6.89 11.56
CA PHE A 76 -2.20 -6.46 12.93
C PHE A 76 -3.50 -7.07 13.52
N PRO A 77 -3.45 -7.57 14.77
CA PRO A 77 -4.61 -8.18 15.41
C PRO A 77 -5.60 -7.15 15.96
N ASP A 78 -5.09 -5.97 16.37
CA ASP A 78 -5.87 -4.90 17.00
C ASP A 78 -6.14 -3.78 16.01
N GLY A 79 -7.37 -3.68 15.52
CA GLY A 79 -7.78 -2.70 14.51
C GLY A 79 -8.56 -3.34 13.36
N LYS A 80 -8.74 -2.58 12.28
CA LYS A 80 -9.44 -3.03 11.08
C LYS A 80 -8.69 -2.63 9.82
N SER A 81 -8.71 -3.49 8.82
CA SER A 81 -8.22 -3.15 7.49
C SER A 81 -8.92 -1.91 6.97
N PRO A 82 -8.19 -0.96 6.37
CA PRO A 82 -8.80 0.27 5.89
C PRO A 82 -9.72 0.01 4.70
N ILE A 83 -10.86 0.69 4.71
CA ILE A 83 -11.79 0.72 3.59
C ILE A 83 -12.11 2.15 3.20
N SER A 84 -12.43 2.37 1.94
CA SER A 84 -13.07 3.60 1.48
C SER A 84 -14.40 3.32 0.82
N LEU A 85 -15.33 4.26 0.95
CA LEU A 85 -16.55 4.31 0.15
C LEU A 85 -16.34 5.39 -0.91
N ALA A 86 -16.34 4.99 -2.18
CA ALA A 86 -16.18 5.87 -3.32
C ALA A 86 -17.54 6.05 -4.03
N PHE A 87 -18.18 7.19 -3.85
CA PHE A 87 -19.44 7.51 -4.49
C PHE A 87 -19.17 8.23 -5.82
N LEU A 88 -19.49 7.56 -6.94
CA LEU A 88 -19.33 8.14 -8.26
C LEU A 88 -20.54 9.03 -8.60
N ASP A 89 -20.25 10.26 -9.07
CA ASP A 89 -21.23 11.11 -9.71
C ASP A 89 -21.45 10.73 -11.20
N ASP A 90 -22.32 11.47 -11.88
CA ASP A 90 -22.66 11.21 -13.29
C ASP A 90 -21.45 11.41 -14.23
N ASP A 91 -20.47 12.24 -13.84
CA ASP A 91 -19.23 12.49 -14.56
C ASP A 91 -18.12 11.51 -14.17
N SER A 92 -18.42 10.50 -13.34
CA SER A 92 -17.48 9.52 -12.81
C SER A 92 -16.40 10.10 -11.89
N ASN A 93 -16.60 11.30 -11.32
CA ASN A 93 -15.77 11.78 -10.23
C ASN A 93 -16.15 11.06 -8.94
N ALA A 94 -15.15 10.70 -8.13
CA ALA A 94 -15.39 9.99 -6.89
C ALA A 94 -15.33 10.90 -5.68
N ASN A 95 -16.37 10.84 -4.85
CA ASN A 95 -16.34 11.40 -3.50
C ASN A 95 -16.02 10.27 -2.52
N TYR A 96 -14.95 10.43 -1.74
CA TYR A 96 -14.42 9.39 -0.85
C TYR A 96 -14.76 9.65 0.61
N THR A 97 -15.18 8.57 1.29
CA THR A 97 -15.24 8.51 2.75
C THR A 97 -14.36 7.38 3.22
N PHE A 98 -13.41 7.67 4.13
CA PHE A 98 -12.42 6.71 4.61
C PHE A 98 -12.76 6.21 6.00
N TYR A 99 -12.61 4.89 6.22
CA TYR A 99 -12.73 4.23 7.50
C TYR A 99 -11.42 3.52 7.80
N LYS A 100 -10.68 4.01 8.80
CA LYS A 100 -9.34 3.54 9.15
C LYS A 100 -9.23 3.36 10.66
N GLU A 101 -8.87 2.16 11.07
CA GLU A 101 -8.65 1.82 12.48
C GLU A 101 -7.34 1.04 12.60
N TYR A 102 -6.26 1.80 12.79
CA TYR A 102 -4.93 1.23 12.90
C TYR A 102 -4.51 1.02 14.36
N PRO A 103 -3.67 0.01 14.66
CA PRO A 103 -3.10 -0.19 15.99
C PRO A 103 -2.09 0.91 16.34
N LYS A 104 -1.65 0.93 17.60
CA LYS A 104 -0.59 1.85 18.04
C LYS A 104 0.76 1.49 17.42
N GLN A 105 1.09 0.20 17.38
CA GLN A 105 2.29 -0.31 16.72
C GLN A 105 1.97 -0.49 15.24
N ARG A 106 2.79 0.10 14.40
CA ARG A 106 2.57 0.16 12.96
C ARG A 106 3.75 -0.48 12.22
N LEU A 107 3.46 -1.17 11.12
CA LEU A 107 4.45 -1.79 10.23
C LEU A 107 5.40 -2.72 11.00
N ASP A 108 4.85 -3.65 11.78
CA ASP A 108 5.61 -4.65 12.52
C ASP A 108 6.07 -5.78 11.61
N VAL A 109 6.99 -5.45 10.74
CA VAL A 109 7.57 -6.36 9.76
C VAL A 109 9.10 -6.27 9.77
N PRO A 110 9.80 -7.36 9.40
CA PRO A 110 11.26 -7.32 9.30
C PRO A 110 11.71 -6.41 8.15
N MET A 111 12.98 -6.01 8.20
CA MET A 111 13.61 -5.30 7.08
C MET A 111 13.62 -6.19 5.83
N PRO A 112 13.29 -5.64 4.65
CA PRO A 112 13.28 -6.41 3.41
C PRO A 112 14.71 -6.74 2.96
N GLU A 113 14.83 -7.81 2.20
CA GLU A 113 16.08 -8.10 1.49
C GLU A 113 16.28 -7.10 0.36
N ILE A 114 17.32 -6.27 0.46
CA ILE A 114 17.66 -5.25 -0.53
C ILE A 114 19.08 -5.49 -1.01
N ASN A 115 19.28 -5.50 -2.31
CA ASN A 115 20.59 -5.53 -2.96
C ASN A 115 20.93 -4.13 -3.53
N GLU A 116 22.20 -3.92 -3.87
CA GLU A 116 22.64 -2.73 -4.60
C GLU A 116 21.85 -2.59 -5.91
N ASP A 117 21.42 -1.38 -6.24
CA ASP A 117 20.61 -1.04 -7.41
C ASP A 117 19.16 -1.56 -7.42
N ASP A 118 18.68 -2.28 -6.38
CA ASP A 118 17.24 -2.49 -6.23
C ASP A 118 16.52 -1.13 -6.07
N ILE A 119 15.26 -1.07 -6.45
CA ILE A 119 14.48 0.17 -6.39
C ILE A 119 13.59 0.13 -5.16
N PHE A 120 13.67 1.19 -4.34
CA PHE A 120 12.81 1.37 -3.18
C PHE A 120 11.85 2.55 -3.42
N ILE A 121 10.55 2.24 -3.60
CA ILE A 121 9.50 3.22 -3.90
C ILE A 121 8.74 3.58 -2.64
N TYR A 122 8.58 4.88 -2.39
CA TYR A 122 7.78 5.40 -1.28
C TYR A 122 7.12 6.72 -1.68
N GLY A 123 6.08 7.12 -0.95
CA GLY A 123 5.43 8.38 -1.27
C GLY A 123 4.02 8.50 -0.70
N SER A 124 3.23 9.31 -1.36
CA SER A 124 1.89 9.74 -1.00
C SER A 124 1.76 10.28 0.43
N TYR A 125 0.57 10.54 0.90
CA TYR A 125 0.31 10.96 2.30
C TYR A 125 0.70 9.89 3.34
N TYR A 126 0.81 8.63 2.93
CA TYR A 126 1.24 7.56 3.83
C TYR A 126 2.67 7.78 4.35
N SER A 127 3.58 8.20 3.47
CA SER A 127 4.97 8.48 3.84
C SER A 127 5.12 9.72 4.75
N LEU A 128 4.12 10.58 4.78
CA LEU A 128 4.10 11.80 5.60
C LEU A 128 3.37 11.61 6.94
N ASN A 129 2.79 10.44 7.19
CA ASN A 129 2.04 10.17 8.41
C ASN A 129 2.97 10.19 9.64
N PRO A 130 2.72 11.08 10.62
CA PRO A 130 3.56 11.19 11.81
C PRO A 130 3.69 9.89 12.60
N ALA A 131 2.64 9.06 12.64
CA ALA A 131 2.65 7.76 13.32
C ALA A 131 3.61 6.75 12.68
N LEU A 132 3.95 6.91 11.40
CA LEU A 132 4.85 6.03 10.65
C LEU A 132 6.27 6.58 10.55
N ARG A 133 6.51 7.83 10.95
CA ARG A 133 7.78 8.54 10.71
C ARG A 133 9.01 7.75 11.15
N GLY A 134 8.98 7.15 12.34
CA GLY A 134 10.09 6.35 12.86
C GLY A 134 10.42 5.18 11.93
N ARG A 135 9.42 4.38 11.60
CA ARG A 135 9.58 3.21 10.71
C ARG A 135 9.98 3.61 9.29
N MET A 136 9.40 4.69 8.76
CA MET A 136 9.78 5.23 7.44
C MET A 136 11.26 5.61 7.38
N VAL A 137 11.75 6.34 8.39
CA VAL A 137 13.17 6.72 8.49
C VAL A 137 14.06 5.48 8.57
N GLU A 138 13.69 4.46 9.35
CA GLU A 138 14.43 3.21 9.45
C GLU A 138 14.52 2.49 8.08
N PHE A 139 13.40 2.30 7.38
CA PHE A 139 13.38 1.67 6.07
C PHE A 139 14.19 2.45 5.03
N LEU A 140 14.08 3.77 4.98
CA LEU A 140 14.80 4.61 4.03
C LEU A 140 16.31 4.60 4.30
N ASN A 141 16.74 4.69 5.55
CA ASN A 141 18.16 4.58 5.91
C ASN A 141 18.71 3.20 5.57
N TYR A 142 17.95 2.14 5.85
CA TYR A 142 18.34 0.77 5.52
C TYR A 142 18.50 0.58 4.01
N ALA A 143 17.57 1.08 3.20
CA ALA A 143 17.65 1.04 1.75
C ALA A 143 18.85 1.83 1.21
N ARG A 144 19.07 3.04 1.75
CA ARG A 144 20.23 3.88 1.39
C ARG A 144 21.57 3.22 1.71
N GLN A 145 21.72 2.59 2.89
CA GLN A 145 22.93 1.88 3.30
C GLN A 145 23.26 0.71 2.37
N ARG A 146 22.25 0.12 1.73
CA ARG A 146 22.40 -0.96 0.73
C ARG A 146 22.50 -0.46 -0.70
N LYS A 147 22.63 0.86 -0.88
CA LYS A 147 22.76 1.52 -2.18
C LYS A 147 21.57 1.27 -3.11
N ALA A 148 20.37 1.07 -2.55
CA ALA A 148 19.16 1.04 -3.35
C ALA A 148 18.88 2.42 -3.98
N ILE A 149 18.22 2.40 -5.13
CA ILE A 149 17.71 3.61 -5.78
C ILE A 149 16.42 4.01 -5.06
N LEU A 150 16.43 5.15 -4.39
CA LEU A 150 15.24 5.67 -3.71
C LEU A 150 14.38 6.45 -4.71
N TYR A 151 13.14 6.02 -4.90
CA TYR A 151 12.16 6.67 -5.77
C TYR A 151 11.03 7.24 -4.94
N TYR A 152 10.88 8.57 -4.94
CA TYR A 152 9.83 9.26 -4.21
C TYR A 152 8.73 9.75 -5.15
N ASP A 153 7.50 9.25 -4.94
CA ASP A 153 6.30 9.73 -5.63
C ASP A 153 5.36 10.40 -4.62
N PRO A 154 5.30 11.74 -4.58
CA PRO A 154 4.43 12.45 -3.65
C PRO A 154 2.94 12.20 -3.91
N ASN A 155 2.56 11.80 -5.12
CA ASN A 155 1.17 11.59 -5.54
C ASN A 155 0.24 12.69 -5.00
N PHE A 156 0.67 13.95 -5.20
CA PHE A 156 -0.03 15.12 -4.69
C PHE A 156 -1.37 15.26 -5.39
N ARG A 157 -2.43 15.42 -4.61
CA ARG A 157 -3.78 15.73 -5.11
C ARG A 157 -4.24 17.03 -4.48
N LYS A 158 -4.90 17.88 -5.27
CA LYS A 158 -5.60 19.04 -4.72
C LYS A 158 -6.68 18.54 -3.76
N ALA A 159 -6.72 19.16 -2.58
CA ALA A 159 -7.79 18.97 -1.61
C ALA A 159 -9.07 19.59 -2.14
#